data_e17bb74c135b793f6ff6a277f710b0ec
#
_entry.id   e17bb74c135b793f6ff6a277f710b0ec
#
_cell.length_a   1.000
_cell.length_b   1.000
_cell.length_c   1.000
_cell.angle_alpha   90.00
_cell.angle_beta   90.00
_cell.angle_gamma   90.00
#
_symmetry.space_group_name_H-M   'P 1'
#
loop_
_entity.id
_entity.type
_entity.pdbx_description
1 polymer ?
#
loop_
_entity_poly.entity_id
_entity_poly.type
_entity_poly.pdbx_seq_one_letter_code
_entity_poly.pdbx_strand_id
1 'polypeptide(L)'
;MKEYKDITIVIVTFLSDDIIYDFIKDIPKSIKVIIIENANNPKLKKNLEGKYKNVKVFLKKNDGVSASLNFGVKKVNTKYFIQLSPDVIVNYKDIKKFVKYAKKLNDNFCALGPRFLKTKKRGHIQINKDLRIGKIDSIHGSYMFFNTQNFNNIGGFDRKIFLY
;
A
#
# COMPACT_ATOMS: atom_id res chain seq x y z
N MET A 1 -18.40 12.30 1.98
CA MET A 1 -17.43 11.62 2.86
C MET A 1 -17.45 10.08 2.81
N LYS A 2 -18.13 9.43 1.84
CA LYS A 2 -18.16 7.94 1.73
C LYS A 2 -17.16 7.36 0.70
N GLU A 3 -16.27 8.17 0.16
CA GLU A 3 -15.58 7.90 -1.09
C GLU A 3 -14.47 6.83 -1.01
N TYR A 4 -13.84 6.66 0.16
CA TYR A 4 -12.72 5.72 0.37
C TYR A 4 -12.96 4.73 1.51
N LYS A 5 -14.22 4.54 1.94
CA LYS A 5 -14.54 3.70 3.10
C LYS A 5 -14.11 2.24 2.96
N ASP A 6 -14.00 1.76 1.73
CA ASP A 6 -13.67 0.38 1.41
C ASP A 6 -12.16 0.16 1.18
N ILE A 7 -11.33 1.16 1.56
CA ILE A 7 -9.88 1.15 1.34
C ILE A 7 -9.14 1.42 2.66
N THR A 8 -8.09 0.65 2.89
CA THR A 8 -7.09 0.90 3.93
C THR A 8 -5.72 1.05 3.27
N ILE A 9 -4.93 2.04 3.68
CA ILE A 9 -3.52 2.14 3.30
C ILE A 9 -2.70 1.39 4.35
N VAL A 10 -1.78 0.54 3.90
CA VAL A 10 -0.82 -0.20 4.73
C VAL A 10 0.58 0.27 4.37
N ILE A 11 1.33 0.72 5.37
CA ILE A 11 2.68 1.27 5.22
C ILE A 11 3.60 0.50 6.17
N VAL A 12 4.77 0.12 5.68
CA VAL A 12 5.86 -0.38 6.53
C VAL A 12 6.90 0.71 6.64
N THR A 13 7.30 1.04 7.87
CA THR A 13 8.36 2.01 8.16
C THR A 13 9.51 1.37 8.92
N PHE A 14 10.70 1.83 8.64
CA PHE A 14 11.91 1.52 9.41
C PHE A 14 12.83 2.73 9.36
N LEU A 15 13.03 3.40 10.51
CA LEU A 15 13.83 4.64 10.62
C LEU A 15 13.40 5.73 9.61
N SER A 16 12.08 5.90 9.44
CA SER A 16 11.49 6.80 8.43
C SER A 16 10.84 8.02 9.08
N ASP A 17 11.28 8.41 10.27
CA ASP A 17 10.66 9.48 11.07
C ASP A 17 10.61 10.81 10.31
N ASP A 18 11.64 11.11 9.52
CA ASP A 18 11.76 12.39 8.81
C ASP A 18 10.75 12.55 7.67
N ILE A 19 10.34 11.45 7.03
CA ILE A 19 9.49 11.49 5.83
C ILE A 19 8.04 11.12 6.11
N ILE A 20 7.76 10.33 7.15
CA ILE A 20 6.44 9.77 7.38
C ILE A 20 5.36 10.83 7.68
N TYR A 21 5.73 11.93 8.34
CA TYR A 21 4.78 13.02 8.63
C TYR A 21 4.35 13.73 7.35
N ASP A 22 5.29 14.02 6.47
CA ASP A 22 5.02 14.66 5.18
C ASP A 22 4.18 13.76 4.28
N PHE A 23 4.45 12.46 4.31
CA PHE A 23 3.65 11.49 3.57
C PHE A 23 2.20 11.41 4.07
N ILE A 24 1.99 11.35 5.39
CA ILE A 24 0.65 11.16 5.98
C ILE A 24 -0.21 12.42 5.88
N LYS A 25 0.38 13.61 5.95
CA LYS A 25 -0.41 14.87 5.96
C LYS A 25 -1.35 15.03 4.78
N ASP A 26 -0.95 14.47 3.63
CA ASP A 26 -1.68 14.57 2.37
C ASP A 26 -2.70 13.44 2.17
N ILE A 27 -2.68 12.40 3.03
CA ILE A 27 -3.65 11.30 2.96
C ILE A 27 -5.05 11.81 3.36
N PRO A 28 -6.08 11.58 2.54
CA PRO A 28 -7.44 11.94 2.89
C PRO A 28 -7.87 11.32 4.23
N LYS A 29 -8.39 12.13 5.15
CA LYS A 29 -8.79 11.69 6.50
C LYS A 29 -9.87 10.58 6.52
N SER A 30 -10.57 10.38 5.40
CA SER A 30 -11.54 9.30 5.22
C SER A 30 -10.92 7.94 4.91
N ILE A 31 -9.61 7.87 4.61
CA ILE A 31 -8.88 6.64 4.38
C ILE A 31 -8.25 6.19 5.70
N LYS A 32 -8.50 4.94 6.08
CA LYS A 32 -7.81 4.32 7.21
C LYS A 32 -6.35 4.06 6.84
N VAL A 33 -5.44 4.32 7.76
CA VAL A 33 -4.00 4.08 7.59
C VAL A 33 -3.50 3.16 8.69
N ILE A 34 -2.86 2.08 8.30
CA ILE A 34 -2.17 1.14 9.17
C ILE A 34 -0.68 1.27 8.90
N ILE A 35 0.09 1.58 9.93
CA ILE A 35 1.54 1.67 9.86
C ILE A 35 2.14 0.54 10.69
N ILE A 36 3.05 -0.22 10.09
CA ILE A 36 3.88 -1.21 10.77
C ILE A 36 5.25 -0.60 10.95
N GLU A 37 5.55 -0.22 12.18
CA GLU A 37 6.78 0.47 12.52
C GLU A 37 7.81 -0.55 13.03
N ASN A 38 8.80 -0.85 12.19
CA ASN A 38 9.78 -1.93 12.40
C ASN A 38 11.00 -1.53 13.25
N ALA A 39 11.19 -0.26 13.56
CA ALA A 39 12.23 0.20 14.49
C ALA A 39 11.77 0.18 15.96
N ASN A 40 10.50 -0.22 16.19
CA ASN A 40 9.88 -0.27 17.52
C ASN A 40 9.90 1.08 18.25
N ASN A 41 9.56 2.17 17.54
CA ASN A 41 9.58 3.54 18.05
C ASN A 41 8.24 3.95 18.69
N PRO A 42 8.07 3.88 20.04
CA PRO A 42 6.82 4.23 20.72
C PRO A 42 6.54 5.73 20.68
N LYS A 43 7.57 6.58 20.57
CA LYS A 43 7.42 8.04 20.46
C LYS A 43 6.76 8.40 19.12
N LEU A 44 7.23 7.81 18.02
CA LEU A 44 6.62 7.99 16.70
C LEU A 44 5.16 7.54 16.71
N LYS A 45 4.87 6.36 17.27
CA LYS A 45 3.50 5.86 17.42
C LYS A 45 2.60 6.86 18.14
N LYS A 46 3.01 7.31 19.35
CA LYS A 46 2.23 8.26 20.17
C LYS A 46 1.94 9.56 19.39
N ASN A 47 2.94 10.07 18.70
CA ASN A 47 2.82 11.33 17.96
C ASN A 47 1.87 11.18 16.75
N LEU A 48 2.01 10.12 15.96
CA LEU A 48 1.18 9.90 14.79
C LEU A 48 -0.27 9.63 15.14
N GLU A 49 -0.55 8.74 16.10
CA GLU A 49 -1.92 8.44 16.54
C GLU A 49 -2.58 9.63 17.26
N GLY A 50 -1.79 10.47 17.96
CA GLY A 50 -2.27 11.70 18.57
C GLY A 50 -2.68 12.76 17.55
N LYS A 51 -1.90 12.91 16.48
CA LYS A 51 -2.12 13.93 15.45
C LYS A 51 -3.14 13.52 14.39
N TYR A 52 -3.19 12.24 14.00
CA TYR A 52 -4.00 11.75 12.89
C TYR A 52 -4.98 10.66 13.35
N LYS A 53 -6.26 10.99 13.42
CA LYS A 53 -7.32 10.08 13.95
C LYS A 53 -7.60 8.86 13.04
N ASN A 54 -7.21 8.93 11.78
CA ASN A 54 -7.35 7.84 10.80
C ASN A 54 -6.11 6.93 10.72
N VAL A 55 -5.08 7.19 11.54
CA VAL A 55 -3.82 6.44 11.58
C VAL A 55 -3.81 5.51 12.78
N LYS A 56 -3.38 4.26 12.56
CA LYS A 56 -3.08 3.27 13.60
C LYS A 56 -1.69 2.71 13.38
N VAL A 57 -0.84 2.76 14.42
CA VAL A 57 0.55 2.30 14.37
C VAL A 57 0.72 1.03 15.18
N PHE A 58 1.34 0.02 14.60
CA PHE A 58 1.71 -1.22 15.25
C PHE A 58 3.23 -1.32 15.30
N LEU A 59 3.76 -1.37 16.50
CA LEU A 59 5.20 -1.54 16.74
C LEU A 59 5.58 -3.00 16.53
N LYS A 60 6.70 -3.22 15.85
CA LYS A 60 7.17 -4.55 15.53
C LYS A 60 8.70 -4.57 15.46
N LYS A 61 9.32 -5.71 15.80
CA LYS A 61 10.72 -5.97 15.47
C LYS A 61 10.82 -6.15 13.94
N ASN A 62 11.89 -5.64 13.35
CA ASN A 62 12.12 -5.78 11.91
C ASN A 62 12.42 -7.24 11.54
N ASP A 63 11.47 -7.88 10.88
CA ASP A 63 11.57 -9.21 10.28
C ASP A 63 11.33 -9.18 8.76
N GLY A 64 11.56 -8.01 8.17
CA GLY A 64 11.44 -7.74 6.75
C GLY A 64 10.10 -7.15 6.32
N VAL A 65 10.10 -6.62 5.09
CA VAL A 65 8.94 -5.90 4.53
C VAL A 65 7.77 -6.86 4.31
N SER A 66 8.01 -8.04 3.73
CA SER A 66 6.98 -9.03 3.42
C SER A 66 6.25 -9.52 4.68
N ALA A 67 7.00 -9.85 5.73
CA ALA A 67 6.43 -10.29 7.00
C ALA A 67 5.63 -9.16 7.68
N SER A 68 6.13 -7.94 7.61
CA SER A 68 5.46 -6.76 8.18
C SER A 68 4.19 -6.39 7.42
N LEU A 69 4.20 -6.47 6.08
CA LEU A 69 2.99 -6.27 5.27
C LEU A 69 1.93 -7.33 5.59
N ASN A 70 2.31 -8.61 5.66
CA ASN A 70 1.37 -9.68 6.04
C ASN A 70 0.77 -9.43 7.44
N PHE A 71 1.58 -8.95 8.38
CA PHE A 71 1.08 -8.59 9.71
C PHE A 71 0.09 -7.43 9.63
N GLY A 72 0.40 -6.39 8.87
CA GLY A 72 -0.46 -5.22 8.66
C GLY A 72 -1.79 -5.58 7.99
N VAL A 73 -1.75 -6.43 6.95
CA VAL A 73 -2.95 -6.85 6.22
C VAL A 73 -3.92 -7.63 7.11
N LYS A 74 -3.44 -8.40 8.09
CA LYS A 74 -4.32 -9.05 9.10
C LYS A 74 -5.13 -8.07 9.95
N LYS A 75 -4.78 -6.77 9.95
CA LYS A 75 -5.52 -5.69 10.63
C LYS A 75 -6.46 -4.93 9.69
N VAL A 76 -6.42 -5.24 8.40
CA VAL A 76 -7.30 -4.66 7.39
C VAL A 76 -8.67 -5.30 7.45
N ASN A 77 -9.71 -4.47 7.54
CA ASN A 77 -11.12 -4.90 7.53
C ASN A 77 -11.91 -4.29 6.36
N THR A 78 -11.21 -3.75 5.37
CA THR A 78 -11.80 -3.16 4.17
C THR A 78 -11.65 -4.10 2.98
N LYS A 79 -12.51 -3.93 1.98
CA LYS A 79 -12.53 -4.75 0.76
C LYS A 79 -11.20 -4.70 0.01
N TYR A 80 -10.55 -3.54 0.02
CA TYR A 80 -9.26 -3.31 -0.63
C TYR A 80 -8.25 -2.75 0.35
N PHE A 81 -6.99 -3.01 0.07
CA PHE A 81 -5.91 -2.26 0.69
C PHE A 81 -4.90 -1.78 -0.34
N ILE A 82 -4.18 -0.74 0.02
CA ILE A 82 -3.09 -0.20 -0.77
C ILE A 82 -1.82 -0.31 0.06
N GLN A 83 -0.82 -1.01 -0.45
CA GLN A 83 0.52 -0.91 0.06
C GLN A 83 1.19 0.30 -0.58
N LEU A 84 1.75 1.17 0.25
CA LEU A 84 2.52 2.34 -0.16
C LEU A 84 3.84 2.40 0.60
N SER A 85 4.91 2.73 -0.12
CA SER A 85 6.16 3.15 0.51
C SER A 85 6.09 4.63 0.88
N PRO A 86 6.67 5.05 2.03
CA PRO A 86 6.54 6.43 2.52
C PRO A 86 7.32 7.48 1.69
N ASP A 87 8.12 7.04 0.74
CA ASP A 87 8.89 7.87 -0.22
C ASP A 87 8.19 8.07 -1.57
N VAL A 88 6.95 7.58 -1.73
CA VAL A 88 6.19 7.69 -2.99
C VAL A 88 5.30 8.93 -2.97
N ILE A 89 5.36 9.72 -4.04
CA ILE A 89 4.39 10.80 -4.26
C ILE A 89 3.13 10.23 -4.89
N VAL A 90 2.01 10.33 -4.18
CA VAL A 90 0.72 9.78 -4.59
C VAL A 90 -0.30 10.88 -4.87
N ASN A 91 -0.94 10.81 -6.02
CA ASN A 91 -2.17 11.57 -6.24
C ASN A 91 -3.36 10.74 -5.76
N TYR A 92 -3.91 11.06 -4.61
CA TYR A 92 -5.01 10.31 -4.00
C TYR A 92 -6.28 10.27 -4.86
N LYS A 93 -6.48 11.21 -5.79
CA LYS A 93 -7.57 11.14 -6.77
C LYS A 93 -7.44 9.92 -7.70
N ASP A 94 -6.22 9.41 -7.90
CA ASP A 94 -5.99 8.23 -8.74
C ASP A 94 -6.42 6.91 -8.08
N ILE A 95 -6.58 6.88 -6.76
CA ILE A 95 -7.15 5.73 -6.05
C ILE A 95 -8.54 5.35 -6.60
N LYS A 96 -9.34 6.34 -7.00
CA LYS A 96 -10.64 6.10 -7.63
C LYS A 96 -10.52 5.30 -8.92
N LYS A 97 -9.42 5.48 -9.67
CA LYS A 97 -9.17 4.71 -10.90
C LYS A 97 -8.98 3.24 -10.57
N PHE A 98 -8.25 2.90 -9.50
CA PHE A 98 -8.09 1.51 -9.06
C PHE A 98 -9.44 0.88 -8.70
N VAL A 99 -10.27 1.57 -7.93
CA VAL A 99 -11.64 1.09 -7.60
C VAL A 99 -12.49 0.88 -8.85
N LYS A 100 -12.41 1.81 -9.82
CA LYS A 100 -13.10 1.67 -11.11
C LYS A 100 -12.63 0.43 -11.88
N TYR A 101 -11.31 0.17 -11.91
CA TYR A 101 -10.76 -1.00 -12.57
C TYR A 101 -11.07 -2.29 -11.82
N ALA A 102 -11.03 -2.29 -10.49
CA ALA A 102 -11.45 -3.42 -9.67
C ALA A 102 -12.88 -3.87 -10.02
N LYS A 103 -13.80 -2.91 -10.10
CA LYS A 103 -15.19 -3.18 -10.51
C LYS A 103 -15.30 -3.72 -11.95
N LYS A 104 -14.49 -3.21 -12.90
CA LYS A 104 -14.46 -3.72 -14.28
C LYS A 104 -13.96 -5.15 -14.36
N LEU A 105 -13.10 -5.56 -13.45
CA LEU A 105 -12.58 -6.92 -13.34
C LEU A 105 -13.49 -7.83 -12.50
N ASN A 106 -14.67 -7.34 -12.05
CA ASN A 106 -15.55 -8.03 -11.12
C ASN A 106 -14.79 -8.56 -9.88
N ASP A 107 -13.82 -7.79 -9.40
CA ASP A 107 -12.90 -8.13 -8.31
C ASP A 107 -12.03 -9.38 -8.54
N ASN A 108 -11.98 -9.88 -9.77
CA ASN A 108 -11.16 -11.04 -10.14
C ASN A 108 -9.70 -10.63 -10.40
N PHE A 109 -9.05 -10.17 -9.35
CA PHE A 109 -7.62 -9.84 -9.33
C PHE A 109 -7.08 -10.00 -7.91
N CYS A 110 -5.79 -10.24 -7.76
CA CYS A 110 -5.11 -10.16 -6.47
C CYS A 110 -4.52 -8.76 -6.28
N ALA A 111 -3.72 -8.29 -7.23
CA ALA A 111 -3.03 -7.01 -7.18
C ALA A 111 -3.18 -6.22 -8.49
N LEU A 112 -3.23 -4.88 -8.36
CA LEU A 112 -3.13 -3.92 -9.45
C LEU A 112 -2.01 -2.94 -9.13
N GLY A 113 -1.23 -2.57 -10.13
CA GLY A 113 -0.20 -1.54 -10.01
C GLY A 113 -0.44 -0.37 -10.95
N PRO A 114 0.12 0.81 -10.65
CA PRO A 114 0.10 1.93 -11.59
C PRO A 114 0.97 1.61 -12.79
N ARG A 115 0.61 2.19 -13.93
CA ARG A 115 1.45 2.18 -15.10
C ARG A 115 2.52 3.24 -14.94
N PHE A 116 3.79 2.84 -14.97
CA PHE A 116 4.89 3.81 -15.02
C PHE A 116 5.02 4.38 -16.43
N LEU A 117 5.07 5.71 -16.55
CA LEU A 117 5.44 6.38 -17.78
C LEU A 117 6.93 6.08 -18.03
N LYS A 118 7.32 5.80 -19.28
CA LYS A 118 8.68 5.43 -19.67
C LYS A 118 9.74 6.26 -18.94
N THR A 119 10.53 5.63 -18.10
CA THR A 119 11.86 6.14 -17.80
C THR A 119 12.81 5.61 -18.86
N LYS A 120 13.67 6.45 -19.44
CA LYS A 120 14.71 6.06 -20.42
C LYS A 120 15.77 5.13 -19.84
N LYS A 121 15.71 4.78 -18.56
CA LYS A 121 16.70 3.96 -17.85
C LYS A 121 16.05 2.72 -17.25
N ARG A 122 16.53 1.55 -17.77
CA ARG A 122 16.32 0.17 -17.32
C ARG A 122 14.96 -0.46 -17.64
N GLY A 123 15.06 -1.36 -18.62
CA GLY A 123 14.00 -2.19 -19.14
C GLY A 123 13.43 -3.18 -18.16
N HIS A 124 12.32 -2.84 -17.56
CA HIS A 124 11.59 -3.82 -16.75
C HIS A 124 10.06 -3.76 -16.89
N ILE A 125 9.49 -3.03 -17.84
CA ILE A 125 8.06 -3.18 -18.11
C ILE A 125 7.81 -2.91 -19.58
N GLN A 126 7.53 -3.95 -20.34
CA GLN A 126 6.88 -3.80 -21.64
C GLN A 126 5.45 -3.34 -21.40
N ILE A 127 5.21 -2.08 -21.67
CA ILE A 127 3.86 -1.51 -21.59
C ILE A 127 3.26 -1.61 -22.96
N ASN A 128 2.27 -2.47 -23.15
CA ASN A 128 1.43 -2.41 -24.34
C ASN A 128 0.69 -1.07 -24.32
N LYS A 129 0.97 -0.20 -25.29
CA LYS A 129 0.45 1.17 -25.36
C LYS A 129 -1.07 1.24 -25.45
N ASP A 130 -1.70 0.18 -25.93
CA ASP A 130 -3.12 0.16 -26.28
C ASP A 130 -4.02 -0.44 -25.19
N LEU A 131 -3.46 -1.10 -24.18
CA LEU A 131 -4.23 -1.71 -23.10
C LEU A 131 -4.31 -0.78 -21.88
N ARG A 132 -5.51 -0.40 -21.52
CA ARG A 132 -5.78 0.34 -20.28
C ARG A 132 -5.71 -0.57 -19.05
N ILE A 133 -5.91 -1.87 -19.22
CA ILE A 133 -5.73 -2.94 -18.25
C ILE A 133 -5.07 -4.11 -18.96
N GLY A 134 -4.00 -4.67 -18.40
CA GLY A 134 -3.30 -5.84 -18.95
C GLY A 134 -2.70 -6.69 -17.84
N LYS A 135 -2.48 -7.96 -18.13
CA LYS A 135 -1.68 -8.83 -17.27
C LYS A 135 -0.21 -8.42 -17.36
N ILE A 136 0.46 -8.43 -16.23
CA ILE A 136 1.88 -8.11 -16.12
C ILE A 136 2.56 -9.11 -15.19
N ASP A 137 3.84 -9.36 -15.43
CA ASP A 137 4.62 -10.35 -14.67
C ASP A 137 5.00 -9.83 -13.28
N SER A 138 5.13 -8.51 -13.12
CA SER A 138 5.49 -7.90 -11.84
C SER A 138 4.86 -6.53 -11.64
N ILE A 139 4.61 -6.18 -10.38
CA ILE A 139 4.16 -4.86 -9.94
C ILE A 139 5.26 -4.27 -9.06
N HIS A 140 5.56 -2.98 -9.27
CA HIS A 140 6.54 -2.30 -8.43
C HIS A 140 6.04 -2.19 -6.98
N GLY A 141 6.89 -2.62 -6.04
CA GLY A 141 6.55 -2.74 -4.63
C GLY A 141 6.19 -1.44 -3.90
N SER A 142 6.49 -0.27 -4.48
CA SER A 142 6.24 1.02 -3.84
C SER A 142 4.77 1.46 -3.85
N TYR A 143 3.97 0.94 -4.77
CA TYR A 143 2.54 1.26 -4.87
C TYR A 143 1.76 0.09 -5.46
N MET A 144 1.05 -0.64 -4.63
CA MET A 144 0.22 -1.78 -5.04
C MET A 144 -1.17 -1.69 -4.42
N PHE A 145 -2.20 -1.93 -5.23
CA PHE A 145 -3.60 -1.97 -4.82
C PHE A 145 -4.08 -3.43 -4.85
N PHE A 146 -4.62 -3.91 -3.74
CA PHE A 146 -4.98 -5.31 -3.55
C PHE A 146 -6.47 -5.51 -3.28
N ASN A 147 -7.02 -6.63 -3.75
CA ASN A 147 -8.22 -7.22 -3.21
C ASN A 147 -7.83 -7.98 -1.93
N THR A 148 -8.35 -7.58 -0.78
CA THR A 148 -7.96 -8.11 0.54
C THR A 148 -8.24 -9.60 0.66
N GLN A 149 -9.40 -10.05 0.18
CA GLN A 149 -9.78 -11.48 0.24
C GLN A 149 -8.86 -12.32 -0.64
N ASN A 150 -8.64 -11.91 -1.88
CA ASN A 150 -7.80 -12.66 -2.82
C ASN A 150 -6.34 -12.71 -2.36
N PHE A 151 -5.83 -11.62 -1.76
CA PHE A 151 -4.51 -11.61 -1.15
C PHE A 151 -4.38 -12.61 0.00
N ASN A 152 -5.41 -12.70 0.86
CA ASN A 152 -5.41 -13.67 1.94
C ASN A 152 -5.52 -15.11 1.43
N ASN A 153 -6.31 -15.33 0.38
CA ASN A 153 -6.51 -16.67 -0.22
C ASN A 153 -5.22 -17.25 -0.81
N ILE A 154 -4.33 -16.39 -1.36
CA ILE A 154 -3.02 -16.84 -1.86
C ILE A 154 -1.95 -16.96 -0.77
N GLY A 155 -2.28 -16.66 0.49
CA GLY A 155 -1.36 -16.77 1.64
C GLY A 155 -0.50 -15.52 1.89
N GLY A 156 -0.69 -14.44 1.12
CA GLY A 156 0.06 -13.19 1.25
C GLY A 156 1.44 -13.21 0.57
N PHE A 157 2.35 -12.37 1.04
CA PHE A 157 3.74 -12.34 0.55
C PHE A 157 4.57 -13.48 1.14
N ASP A 158 5.55 -13.96 0.41
CA ASP A 158 6.52 -14.92 0.93
C ASP A 158 7.35 -14.27 2.05
N ARG A 159 7.23 -14.81 3.26
CA ARG A 159 7.92 -14.29 4.45
C ARG A 159 9.43 -14.51 4.42
N LYS A 160 9.95 -15.37 3.55
CA LYS A 160 11.38 -15.59 3.37
C LYS A 160 12.05 -14.42 2.64
N ILE A 161 11.27 -13.59 1.94
CA ILE A 161 11.76 -12.40 1.26
C ILE A 161 11.82 -11.24 2.27
N PHE A 162 13.03 -10.89 2.69
CA PHE A 162 13.25 -9.81 3.67
C PHE A 162 13.15 -8.42 3.02
N LEU A 163 13.81 -8.22 1.87
CA LEU A 163 13.78 -7.04 1.00
C LEU A 163 13.64 -7.48 -0.46
N TYR A 164 13.11 -6.59 -1.30
CA TYR A 164 13.00 -6.78 -2.76
C TYR A 164 13.31 -5.49 -3.51
#